data_7ae476e7f1624cbf6553c3472468d98c
#
_entry.id   7ae476e7f1624cbf6553c3472468d98c
#
_cell.length_a   1.000
_cell.length_b   1.000
_cell.length_c   1.000
_cell.angle_alpha   90.00
_cell.angle_beta   90.00
_cell.angle_gamma   90.00
#
_symmetry.space_group_name_H-M   'P 1'
#
loop_
_entity.id
_entity.type
_entity.pdbx_description
1 polymer ?
#
loop_
_entity_poly.entity_id
_entity_poly.type
_entity_poly.pdbx_seq_one_letter_code
_entity_poly.pdbx_strand_id
1 'polypeptide(L)' 'MAMITLDKYKQNLKIMGDDVYSYSTHVATIEHPNLKQHGWWSVTTQKHINYVAREYNLNLIKXN' A
#
# COMPACT_ATOMS: atom_id res chain seq x y z
N MET A 1 -4.85 -14.59 10.32
CA MET A 1 -5.08 -13.69 9.18
C MET A 1 -3.94 -13.79 8.19
N ALA A 2 -4.26 -13.90 6.92
CA ALA A 2 -3.22 -14.11 5.92
C ALA A 2 -2.56 -12.82 5.49
N MET A 3 -1.25 -12.88 5.31
CA MET A 3 -0.50 -11.77 4.76
C MET A 3 -0.42 -11.96 3.25
N ILE A 4 -0.72 -10.89 2.51
CA ILE A 4 -0.70 -10.94 1.06
C ILE A 4 0.55 -10.27 0.55
N THR A 5 1.30 -10.98 -0.28
CA THR A 5 2.45 -10.38 -0.95
C THR A 5 2.12 -10.23 -2.43
N LEU A 6 2.55 -9.12 -3.00
CA LEU A 6 2.28 -8.84 -4.40
C LEU A 6 3.45 -9.28 -5.25
N ASP A 7 3.17 -9.57 -6.52
CA ASP A 7 4.20 -10.14 -7.39
C ASP A 7 5.41 -9.26 -7.53
N LYS A 8 5.21 -7.95 -7.64
CA LYS A 8 6.31 -7.09 -8.01
C LYS A 8 7.23 -6.74 -6.84
N TYR A 9 6.69 -6.47 -5.68
CA TYR A 9 7.50 -6.02 -4.55
C TYR A 9 7.40 -7.00 -3.39
N LYS A 10 7.65 -8.28 -3.68
CA LYS A 10 7.37 -9.34 -2.72
C LYS A 10 8.02 -9.17 -1.37
N GLN A 11 9.26 -8.69 -1.36
CA GLN A 11 9.99 -8.66 -0.10
C GLN A 11 9.64 -7.47 0.76
N ASN A 12 9.28 -6.38 0.12
CA ASN A 12 9.17 -5.12 0.84
C ASN A 12 7.77 -4.56 0.90
N LEU A 13 6.83 -5.12 0.14
CA LEU A 13 5.47 -4.63 0.10
C LEU A 13 4.54 -5.74 0.52
N LYS A 14 3.77 -5.51 1.58
CA LYS A 14 2.88 -6.51 2.13
C LYS A 14 1.55 -5.90 2.49
N ILE A 15 0.51 -6.72 2.41
CA ILE A 15 -0.83 -6.31 2.81
C ILE A 15 -1.33 -7.30 3.84
N MET A 16 -1.73 -6.79 5.00
CA MET A 16 -2.32 -7.61 6.04
C MET A 16 -3.70 -7.07 6.34
N GLY A 17 -4.74 -7.85 5.99
CA GLY A 17 -6.09 -7.34 6.10
C GLY A 17 -6.27 -6.16 5.17
N ASP A 18 -6.54 -4.99 5.73
CA ASP A 18 -6.64 -3.77 4.94
C ASP A 18 -5.42 -2.88 5.09
N ASP A 19 -4.41 -3.31 5.81
CA ASP A 19 -3.24 -2.48 6.09
C ASP A 19 -2.13 -2.77 5.10
N VAL A 20 -1.57 -1.72 4.53
CA VAL A 20 -0.50 -1.83 3.55
C VAL A 20 0.80 -1.42 4.22
N TYR A 21 1.79 -2.29 4.13
CA TYR A 21 3.10 -2.08 4.73
C TYR A 21 4.17 -2.00 3.67
N SER A 22 5.02 -0.99 3.77
CA SER A 22 6.21 -0.88 2.94
C SER A 22 7.40 -1.03 3.88
N TYR A 23 8.20 -2.05 3.62
CA TYR A 23 9.22 -2.48 4.56
C TYR A 23 8.51 -2.88 5.86
N SER A 24 8.71 -2.18 6.95
CA SER A 24 7.99 -2.49 8.18
C SER A 24 7.01 -1.40 8.57
N THR A 25 6.78 -0.45 7.70
CA THR A 25 6.00 0.74 8.02
C THR A 25 4.60 0.62 7.46
N HIS A 26 3.60 0.92 8.29
CA HIS A 26 2.21 0.98 7.87
C HIS A 26 2.01 2.27 7.09
N VAL A 27 1.90 2.16 5.78
CA VAL A 27 1.91 3.35 4.92
C VAL A 27 0.55 3.71 4.34
N ALA A 28 -0.38 2.77 4.33
CA ALA A 28 -1.69 3.05 3.75
C ALA A 28 -2.72 2.07 4.29
N THR A 29 -3.97 2.42 4.12
CA THR A 29 -5.08 1.57 4.52
C THR A 29 -6.07 1.47 3.37
N ILE A 30 -6.51 0.25 3.09
CA ILE A 30 -7.50 0.02 2.03
C ILE A 30 -8.88 0.29 2.61
N GLU A 31 -9.58 1.27 2.04
CA GLU A 31 -10.95 1.57 2.39
C GLU A 31 -11.74 1.63 1.10
N HIS A 32 -12.17 0.46 0.63
CA HIS A 32 -12.80 0.38 -0.68
C HIS A 32 -13.86 1.44 -0.89
N PRO A 33 -13.86 2.07 -2.04
CA PRO A 33 -12.99 1.85 -3.21
C PRO A 33 -11.70 2.66 -3.17
N ASN A 34 -11.26 3.06 -1.99
CA ASN A 34 -10.14 3.99 -1.83
C ASN A 34 -8.94 3.32 -1.18
N LEU A 35 -7.77 3.86 -1.46
CA LEU A 35 -6.55 3.52 -0.75
C LEU A 35 -6.06 4.79 -0.08
N LYS A 36 -6.07 4.81 1.24
CA LYS A 36 -5.76 6.01 1.99
C LYS A 36 -4.31 5.98 2.43
N GLN A 37 -3.51 6.87 1.85
CA GLN A 37 -2.09 6.98 2.15
C GLN A 37 -1.89 7.81 3.41
N HIS A 38 -1.00 7.36 4.30
CA HIS A 38 -0.86 8.00 5.60
C HIS A 38 0.25 9.03 5.67
N GLY A 39 1.02 9.19 4.61
CA GLY A 39 2.09 10.16 4.62
C GLY A 39 2.97 10.00 3.41
N TRP A 40 4.14 10.60 3.45
CA TRP A 40 5.10 10.44 2.37
C TRP A 40 6.44 10.07 2.99
N TRP A 41 7.09 9.05 2.46
CA TRP A 41 8.34 8.57 3.01
C TRP A 41 9.48 8.68 2.03
N SER A 42 9.32 8.11 0.85
CA SER A 42 10.37 8.09 -0.14
C SER A 42 9.75 7.76 -1.49
N VAL A 43 10.53 7.95 -2.53
CA VAL A 43 10.07 7.62 -3.88
C VAL A 43 9.75 6.13 -3.97
N THR A 44 10.58 5.29 -3.36
CA THR A 44 10.35 3.85 -3.41
C THR A 44 9.05 3.47 -2.72
N THR A 45 8.80 4.03 -1.55
CA THR A 45 7.55 3.73 -0.85
C THR A 45 6.36 4.25 -1.63
N GLN A 46 6.49 5.41 -2.26
CA GLN A 46 5.39 5.94 -3.07
C GLN A 46 5.10 5.00 -4.25
N LYS A 47 6.13 4.41 -4.84
CA LYS A 47 5.91 3.44 -5.90
C LYS A 47 5.15 2.23 -5.40
N HIS A 48 5.44 1.79 -4.17
CA HIS A 48 4.71 0.67 -3.58
C HIS A 48 3.24 1.01 -3.44
N ILE A 49 2.94 2.20 -2.94
CA ILE A 49 1.56 2.61 -2.73
C ILE A 49 0.83 2.73 -4.07
N ASN A 50 1.48 3.34 -5.06
CA ASN A 50 0.88 3.48 -6.38
C ASN A 50 0.60 2.12 -6.99
N TYR A 51 1.50 1.17 -6.79
CA TYR A 51 1.33 -0.17 -7.32
C TYR A 51 0.11 -0.85 -6.71
N VAL A 52 -0.08 -0.73 -5.40
CA VAL A 52 -1.23 -1.31 -4.75
C VAL A 52 -2.52 -0.69 -5.28
N ALA A 53 -2.53 0.63 -5.43
CA ALA A 53 -3.72 1.30 -5.93
C ALA A 53 -4.08 0.80 -7.33
N ARG A 54 -3.08 0.60 -8.18
CA ARG A 54 -3.33 0.14 -9.53
C ARG A 54 -3.75 -1.32 -9.57
N GLU A 55 -3.06 -2.17 -8.80
CA GLU A 55 -3.35 -3.59 -8.83
C GLU A 55 -4.73 -3.91 -8.27
N TYR A 56 -5.17 -3.15 -7.30
CA TYR A 56 -6.46 -3.37 -6.68
C TYR A 56 -7.53 -2.43 -7.21
N ASN A 57 -7.16 -1.61 -8.18
CA ASN A 57 -8.09 -0.67 -8.82
C ASN A 57 -8.72 0.25 -7.79
N LEU A 58 -7.89 0.82 -6.94
CA LEU A 58 -8.35 1.69 -5.87
C LEU A 58 -8.05 3.15 -6.22
N ASN A 59 -8.86 4.04 -5.65
CA ASN A 59 -8.61 5.48 -5.76
C ASN A 59 -7.62 5.88 -4.69
N LEU A 60 -6.46 6.40 -5.10
CA LEU A 60 -5.45 6.78 -4.13
C LEU A 60 -5.79 8.13 -3.52
N ILE A 61 -5.92 8.16 -2.20
CA ILE A 61 -6.17 9.39 -1.45
C ILE A 61 -4.96 9.63 -0.58
N LYS A 62 -4.29 10.77 -0.82
CA LYS A 62 -3.06 11.06 -0.11
C LYS A 62 -3.32 11.82 1.18
N UNK A 63 -2.68 11.31 2.10
CA UNK A 63 -2.84 11.99 3.21
C UNK A 63 -2.20 13.12 3.00
N ASN A 64 -2.40 13.99 3.43
CA ASN A 64 -1.71 15.21 3.29
C ASN A 64 -0.96 15.57 4.56
#